data_cc19528d5f23f053f46a3895d646ae10
#
_entry.id   cc19528d5f23f053f46a3895d646ae10
#
_cell.length_a   1.000
_cell.length_b   1.000
_cell.length_c   1.000
_cell.angle_alpha   90.00
_cell.angle_beta   90.00
_cell.angle_gamma   90.00
#
_symmetry.space_group_name_H-M   'P 1'
#
loop_
_entity.id
_entity.type
_entity.pdbx_description
1 polymer ?
#
loop_
_entity_poly.entity_id
_entity_poly.type
_entity_poly.pdbx_seq_one_letter_code
_entity_poly.pdbx_strand_id
1 'polypeptide(L)'
;MQAPETSAQFFELLEKSGLLSGENIRRAAEKLHLSADLDARSVAARLSSERILTPFQSERILEGRYRGLVIDGYRVREVLGFGGMGCVFIAEEPGSDRKVALKVLSTEHALDAGMLARMKLEAAAGMRLNHPGIIRTHRLASTGAVHYLVMDLVRGISLHEIVALRGPLKFGIACDIGMQAATALHAAHQAGIIHRDIKPANFLLENDGTVRVLDFGLAMIEDSAEDEFSLSMVFGHDCLGTPDYISPEQSLDSRRVDARADVYSLGATLYVAFTARVPFPDKSNKAKLEAQRTREPKSICEWRPEIPAEVGAVIQKMMAKDPADRYQTAAEAAEALRPFAVRKPIPFDFRELVTLRAKQAKEKTAAREKGPGSRPKAVAPPRSSITNAADWVSGMDSQAVGADSFAAPSTPAAREHHSEVSRRGAGHVTAGVSPGVPSGGAAALRPGSDVRRAAAAGQSPQVPLVTAAELPRGWVVAVVGSAVRLPLQKPRLSVGTAATADVCLSGAGIDGVQGWLECRGGQWLYRHESQRFSTLVQGQPASVRQLQAGDRLEFGNGASLQLIGPDHRTAAGRLSWWLWLLLLLGFLLGAAVWLVQRPGLPGN
;
A
#
# COMPACT_ATOMS: atom_id res chain seq x y z
N MET A 1 24.70 16.89 3.29
CA MET A 1 25.27 18.17 3.78
C MET A 1 26.01 17.90 5.07
N GLN A 2 26.95 18.76 5.43
CA GLN A 2 27.74 18.60 6.65
C GLN A 2 26.91 19.02 7.87
N ALA A 3 27.02 18.31 8.98
CA ALA A 3 26.40 18.68 10.24
C ALA A 3 27.00 20.01 10.73
N PRO A 4 26.21 20.92 11.33
CA PRO A 4 26.70 22.20 11.82
C PRO A 4 27.51 21.98 13.11
N GLU A 5 28.69 22.58 13.20
CA GLU A 5 29.56 22.57 14.38
C GLU A 5 29.39 23.85 15.21
N THR A 6 29.17 24.98 14.55
CA THR A 6 29.07 26.30 15.16
C THR A 6 27.64 26.83 15.22
N SER A 7 27.39 27.79 16.10
CA SER A 7 26.10 28.53 16.19
C SER A 7 25.72 29.20 14.87
N ALA A 8 26.67 29.79 14.16
CA ALA A 8 26.44 30.45 12.88
C ALA A 8 25.94 29.46 11.82
N GLN A 9 26.57 28.30 11.68
CA GLN A 9 26.14 27.25 10.77
C GLN A 9 24.75 26.70 11.13
N PHE A 10 24.46 26.55 12.42
CA PHE A 10 23.15 26.11 12.89
C PHE A 10 22.05 27.12 12.51
N PHE A 11 22.30 28.42 12.74
CA PHE A 11 21.35 29.47 12.39
C PHE A 11 21.14 29.60 10.88
N GLU A 12 22.18 29.42 10.08
CA GLU A 12 22.06 29.38 8.62
C GLU A 12 21.15 28.25 8.15
N LEU A 13 21.31 27.03 8.69
CA LEU A 13 20.45 25.89 8.38
C LEU A 13 19.03 26.10 8.91
N LEU A 14 18.88 26.71 10.08
CA LEU A 14 17.57 27.05 10.65
C LEU A 14 16.81 28.04 9.78
N GLU A 15 17.46 29.08 9.26
CA GLU A 15 16.86 30.02 8.32
C GLU A 15 16.48 29.34 6.99
N LYS A 16 17.40 28.56 6.41
CA LYS A 16 17.15 27.77 5.20
C LYS A 16 16.02 26.76 5.35
N SER A 17 15.74 26.31 6.57
CA SER A 17 14.63 25.38 6.85
C SER A 17 13.25 26.05 6.71
N GLY A 18 13.17 27.38 6.77
CA GLY A 18 11.92 28.13 6.79
C GLY A 18 11.16 28.07 8.14
N LEU A 19 11.69 27.42 9.17
CA LEU A 19 11.05 27.34 10.48
C LEU A 19 10.98 28.71 11.17
N LEU A 20 12.05 29.50 11.05
CA LEU A 20 12.17 30.84 11.60
C LEU A 20 12.77 31.76 10.53
N SER A 21 12.25 32.99 10.46
CA SER A 21 12.90 34.05 9.67
C SER A 21 14.18 34.53 10.35
N GLY A 22 15.11 35.09 9.56
CA GLY A 22 16.35 35.66 10.10
C GLY A 22 16.13 36.70 11.20
N GLU A 23 15.03 37.48 11.14
CA GLU A 23 14.64 38.40 12.21
C GLU A 23 14.25 37.67 13.49
N ASN A 24 13.45 36.62 13.41
CA ASN A 24 13.05 35.81 14.57
C ASN A 24 14.23 35.04 15.16
N ILE A 25 15.19 34.62 14.34
CA ILE A 25 16.44 33.99 14.80
C ILE A 25 17.25 34.99 15.60
N ARG A 26 17.44 36.23 15.10
CA ARG A 26 18.16 37.29 15.83
C ARG A 26 17.50 37.61 17.17
N ARG A 27 16.16 37.82 17.18
CA ARG A 27 15.41 38.06 18.43
C ARG A 27 15.56 36.92 19.44
N ALA A 28 15.54 35.67 18.95
CA ALA A 28 15.72 34.51 19.83
C ALA A 28 17.17 34.45 20.37
N ALA A 29 18.17 34.72 19.53
CA ALA A 29 19.57 34.76 19.93
C ALA A 29 19.85 35.84 21.00
N GLU A 30 19.33 37.07 20.80
CA GLU A 30 19.42 38.17 21.75
C GLU A 30 18.75 37.82 23.10
N LYS A 31 17.48 37.38 23.03
CA LYS A 31 16.69 37.02 24.23
C LYS A 31 17.34 35.91 25.06
N LEU A 32 17.97 34.93 24.42
CA LEU A 32 18.57 33.79 25.07
C LEU A 32 20.08 33.95 25.33
N HIS A 33 20.64 35.12 24.99
CA HIS A 33 22.07 35.41 25.12
C HIS A 33 22.93 34.33 24.43
N LEU A 34 22.55 33.94 23.18
CA LEU A 34 23.28 32.94 22.40
C LEU A 34 24.47 33.63 21.70
N SER A 35 25.66 33.46 22.29
CA SER A 35 26.88 34.02 21.70
C SER A 35 27.35 33.24 20.45
N ALA A 36 28.17 33.89 19.61
CA ALA A 36 28.75 33.25 18.43
C ALA A 36 29.73 32.11 18.77
N ASP A 37 30.25 32.09 20.02
CA ASP A 37 31.21 31.09 20.50
C ASP A 37 30.57 29.78 20.95
N LEU A 38 29.21 29.74 21.04
CA LEU A 38 28.50 28.52 21.38
C LEU A 38 28.57 27.51 20.26
N ASP A 39 28.75 26.23 20.61
CA ASP A 39 28.57 25.13 19.67
C ASP A 39 27.10 24.94 19.23
N ALA A 40 26.90 24.32 18.08
CA ALA A 40 25.57 24.09 17.53
C ALA A 40 24.62 23.31 18.44
N ARG A 41 25.15 22.36 19.24
CA ARG A 41 24.36 21.52 20.16
C ARG A 41 23.84 22.34 21.34
N SER A 42 24.67 23.22 21.89
CA SER A 42 24.28 24.12 22.96
C SER A 42 23.19 25.10 22.54
N VAL A 43 23.28 25.65 21.33
CA VAL A 43 22.23 26.49 20.72
C VAL A 43 20.93 25.69 20.54
N ALA A 44 21.01 24.50 19.93
CA ALA A 44 19.85 23.63 19.71
C ALA A 44 19.16 23.25 21.03
N ALA A 45 19.92 22.92 22.07
CA ALA A 45 19.39 22.59 23.39
C ALA A 45 18.64 23.78 24.02
N ARG A 46 19.20 24.99 23.93
CA ARG A 46 18.55 26.20 24.46
C ARG A 46 17.27 26.56 23.70
N LEU A 47 17.28 26.50 22.37
CA LEU A 47 16.07 26.74 21.57
C LEU A 47 14.98 25.71 21.85
N SER A 48 15.38 24.47 22.16
CA SER A 48 14.43 23.39 22.52
C SER A 48 13.87 23.55 23.93
N SER A 49 14.69 23.94 24.94
CA SER A 49 14.23 24.16 26.32
C SER A 49 13.22 25.31 26.37
N GLU A 50 13.42 26.35 25.58
CA GLU A 50 12.53 27.50 25.45
C GLU A 50 11.33 27.22 24.51
N ARG A 51 11.19 26.00 23.99
CA ARG A 51 10.10 25.56 23.09
C ARG A 51 10.00 26.36 21.78
N ILE A 52 11.08 27.05 21.38
CA ILE A 52 11.17 27.71 20.07
C ILE A 52 11.26 26.68 18.97
N LEU A 53 12.08 25.64 19.19
CA LEU A 53 12.13 24.44 18.35
C LEU A 53 11.66 23.22 19.13
N THR A 54 11.19 22.20 18.43
CA THR A 54 11.00 20.88 19.04
C THR A 54 12.32 20.12 19.06
N PRO A 55 12.47 19.11 19.95
CA PRO A 55 13.65 18.23 19.93
C PRO A 55 13.88 17.60 18.55
N PHE A 56 12.81 17.19 17.87
CA PHE A 56 12.86 16.65 16.51
C PHE A 56 13.46 17.67 15.52
N GLN A 57 12.97 18.92 15.52
CA GLN A 57 13.47 19.97 14.62
C GLN A 57 14.95 20.28 14.89
N SER A 58 15.33 20.38 16.16
CA SER A 58 16.72 20.61 16.56
C SER A 58 17.64 19.48 16.15
N GLU A 59 17.24 18.22 16.37
CA GLU A 59 18.00 17.03 15.98
C GLU A 59 18.21 16.99 14.46
N ARG A 60 17.17 17.30 13.67
CA ARG A 60 17.22 17.35 12.21
C ARG A 60 18.23 18.40 11.70
N ILE A 61 18.22 19.59 12.26
CA ILE A 61 19.16 20.64 11.88
C ILE A 61 20.58 20.26 12.28
N LEU A 62 20.79 19.68 13.48
CA LEU A 62 22.09 19.16 13.91
C LEU A 62 22.63 18.04 13.03
N GLU A 63 21.77 17.28 12.36
CA GLU A 63 22.15 16.28 11.35
C GLU A 63 22.46 16.92 9.98
N GLY A 64 22.37 18.24 9.82
CA GLY A 64 22.50 18.95 8.54
C GLY A 64 21.27 18.81 7.64
N ARG A 65 20.16 18.33 8.17
CA ARG A 65 18.92 18.00 7.44
C ARG A 65 17.85 19.03 7.73
N TYR A 66 17.87 20.14 7.02
CA TYR A 66 16.97 21.27 7.24
C TYR A 66 15.72 21.28 6.35
N ARG A 67 15.77 20.60 5.20
CA ARG A 67 14.64 20.55 4.25
C ARG A 67 13.54 19.63 4.76
N GLY A 68 12.29 19.92 4.35
CA GLY A 68 11.10 19.16 4.76
C GLY A 68 10.63 19.43 6.19
N LEU A 69 11.26 20.39 6.91
CA LEU A 69 10.75 20.89 8.18
C LEU A 69 9.60 21.88 8.01
N VAL A 70 9.44 22.42 6.79
CA VAL A 70 8.26 23.17 6.34
C VAL A 70 7.82 22.59 5.00
N ILE A 71 6.55 22.19 4.88
CA ILE A 71 5.94 21.61 3.69
C ILE A 71 4.71 22.44 3.35
N ASP A 72 4.76 23.21 2.25
CA ASP A 72 3.64 24.08 1.83
C ASP A 72 3.10 24.97 2.97
N GLY A 73 4.02 25.53 3.78
CA GLY A 73 3.71 26.36 4.94
C GLY A 73 3.38 25.59 6.24
N TYR A 74 3.12 24.28 6.17
CA TYR A 74 2.95 23.43 7.36
C TYR A 74 4.28 23.23 8.06
N ARG A 75 4.39 23.65 9.33
CA ARG A 75 5.59 23.48 10.14
C ARG A 75 5.58 22.09 10.78
N VAL A 76 6.44 21.21 10.32
CA VAL A 76 6.59 19.85 10.87
C VAL A 76 7.17 19.93 12.27
N ARG A 77 6.45 19.41 13.27
CA ARG A 77 6.82 19.47 14.69
C ARG A 77 7.46 18.18 15.17
N GLU A 78 6.95 17.04 14.72
CA GLU A 78 7.32 15.73 15.25
C GLU A 78 6.87 14.62 14.30
N VAL A 79 7.50 13.45 14.35
CA VAL A 79 7.04 12.26 13.65
C VAL A 79 5.96 11.58 14.50
N LEU A 80 4.75 11.43 13.94
CA LEU A 80 3.64 10.71 14.57
C LEU A 80 3.74 9.20 14.37
N GLY A 81 4.21 8.77 13.19
CA GLY A 81 4.33 7.35 12.87
C GLY A 81 4.78 7.11 11.43
N PHE A 82 4.98 5.83 11.12
CA PHE A 82 5.36 5.35 9.78
C PHE A 82 4.32 4.36 9.29
N GLY A 83 3.91 4.48 8.06
CA GLY A 83 3.01 3.56 7.37
C GLY A 83 3.65 2.93 6.15
N GLY A 84 2.94 2.00 5.51
CA GLY A 84 3.41 1.35 4.28
C GLY A 84 3.60 2.31 3.10
N MET A 85 2.88 3.44 3.08
CA MET A 85 2.96 4.45 2.02
C MET A 85 3.90 5.59 2.37
N GLY A 86 4.18 5.80 3.67
CA GLY A 86 4.87 7.00 4.02
C GLY A 86 5.01 7.32 5.50
N CYS A 87 5.43 8.54 5.77
CA CYS A 87 5.59 9.08 7.11
C CYS A 87 4.42 10.00 7.46
N VAL A 88 3.92 9.88 8.69
CA VAL A 88 2.91 10.78 9.25
C VAL A 88 3.58 11.70 10.26
N PHE A 89 3.41 13.00 10.08
CA PHE A 89 3.96 14.03 10.94
C PHE A 89 2.86 14.75 11.72
N ILE A 90 3.20 15.25 12.90
CA ILE A 90 2.46 16.30 13.56
C ILE A 90 2.97 17.63 12.97
N ALA A 91 2.09 18.42 12.39
CA ALA A 91 2.44 19.72 11.82
C ALA A 91 1.52 20.82 12.34
N GLU A 92 2.01 22.06 12.34
CA GLU A 92 1.22 23.27 12.57
C GLU A 92 0.73 23.82 11.22
N GLU A 93 -0.55 24.14 11.15
CA GLU A 93 -1.19 24.69 9.97
C GLU A 93 -0.71 26.11 9.70
N PRO A 94 -0.51 26.52 8.43
CA PRO A 94 -0.10 27.88 8.08
C PRO A 94 -1.03 28.94 8.66
N GLY A 95 -0.46 29.96 9.32
CA GLY A 95 -1.23 31.08 9.90
C GLY A 95 -2.11 30.72 11.10
N SER A 96 -1.96 29.52 11.68
CA SER A 96 -2.75 29.03 12.78
C SER A 96 -1.88 28.21 13.75
N ASP A 97 -2.25 28.18 15.02
CA ASP A 97 -1.65 27.26 16.02
C ASP A 97 -2.28 25.85 16.00
N ARG A 98 -3.20 25.63 15.08
CA ARG A 98 -3.88 24.33 14.93
C ARG A 98 -2.88 23.27 14.49
N LYS A 99 -2.89 22.15 15.21
CA LYS A 99 -2.08 20.98 14.88
C LYS A 99 -2.89 20.00 14.04
N VAL A 100 -2.26 19.49 12.99
CA VAL A 100 -2.82 18.53 12.05
C VAL A 100 -1.89 17.33 11.93
N ALA A 101 -2.42 16.20 11.47
CA ALA A 101 -1.64 15.09 11.00
C ALA A 101 -1.35 15.28 9.50
N LEU A 102 -0.08 15.20 9.13
CA LEU A 102 0.38 15.36 7.76
C LEU A 102 0.96 14.02 7.29
N LYS A 103 0.20 13.26 6.47
CA LYS A 103 0.64 12.00 5.89
C LYS A 103 1.34 12.28 4.57
N VAL A 104 2.66 12.08 4.55
CA VAL A 104 3.51 12.42 3.40
C VAL A 104 3.91 11.14 2.68
N LEU A 105 3.67 11.09 1.36
CA LEU A 105 4.08 9.97 0.52
C LEU A 105 5.60 10.02 0.32
N SER A 106 6.29 8.87 0.38
CA SER A 106 7.72 8.83 0.12
C SER A 106 8.04 9.21 -1.32
N THR A 107 9.21 9.77 -1.55
CA THR A 107 9.68 10.09 -2.91
C THR A 107 9.75 8.84 -3.80
N GLU A 108 10.08 7.68 -3.23
CA GLU A 108 10.05 6.39 -3.92
C GLU A 108 8.61 6.00 -4.32
N HIS A 109 7.65 6.13 -3.40
CA HIS A 109 6.24 5.85 -3.67
C HIS A 109 5.55 6.97 -4.46
N ALA A 110 6.07 8.19 -4.47
CA ALA A 110 5.55 9.26 -5.31
C ALA A 110 5.78 9.01 -6.81
N LEU A 111 6.78 8.19 -7.15
CA LEU A 111 7.04 7.71 -8.51
C LEU A 111 6.20 6.48 -8.89
N ASP A 112 5.56 5.84 -7.92
CA ASP A 112 4.67 4.71 -8.13
C ASP A 112 3.24 5.22 -8.35
N ALA A 113 2.77 5.13 -9.60
CA ALA A 113 1.43 5.59 -9.99
C ALA A 113 0.31 4.94 -9.16
N GLY A 114 0.52 3.69 -8.72
CA GLY A 114 -0.45 2.98 -7.90
C GLY A 114 -0.53 3.49 -6.46
N MET A 115 0.60 3.78 -5.86
CA MET A 115 0.62 4.37 -4.52
C MET A 115 -0.01 5.76 -4.53
N LEU A 116 0.22 6.54 -5.58
CA LEU A 116 -0.41 7.85 -5.75
C LEU A 116 -1.92 7.73 -5.98
N ALA A 117 -2.37 6.80 -6.82
CA ALA A 117 -3.79 6.52 -7.04
C ALA A 117 -4.48 6.11 -5.73
N ARG A 118 -3.85 5.23 -4.96
CA ARG A 118 -4.34 4.82 -3.64
C ARG A 118 -4.47 5.99 -2.66
N MET A 119 -3.47 6.89 -2.61
CA MET A 119 -3.53 8.09 -1.78
C MET A 119 -4.66 9.03 -2.22
N LYS A 120 -4.92 9.14 -3.53
CA LYS A 120 -6.05 9.92 -4.06
C LYS A 120 -7.40 9.33 -3.65
N LEU A 121 -7.57 8.02 -3.70
CA LEU A 121 -8.78 7.33 -3.27
C LEU A 121 -9.02 7.46 -1.76
N GLU A 122 -7.97 7.28 -0.95
CA GLU A 122 -8.02 7.53 0.49
C GLU A 122 -8.48 8.96 0.79
N ALA A 123 -7.91 9.94 0.07
CA ALA A 123 -8.30 11.33 0.20
C ALA A 123 -9.76 11.57 -0.20
N ALA A 124 -10.19 11.04 -1.34
CA ALA A 124 -11.56 11.21 -1.84
C ALA A 124 -12.59 10.61 -0.87
N ALA A 125 -12.35 9.40 -0.37
CA ALA A 125 -13.18 8.76 0.64
C ALA A 125 -13.21 9.56 1.95
N GLY A 126 -12.03 9.90 2.49
CA GLY A 126 -11.91 10.62 3.76
C GLY A 126 -12.49 12.04 3.75
N MET A 127 -12.47 12.74 2.62
CA MET A 127 -13.07 14.08 2.47
C MET A 127 -14.60 14.03 2.38
N ARG A 128 -15.20 12.93 1.91
CA ARG A 128 -16.65 12.73 1.89
C ARG A 128 -17.24 12.42 3.28
N LEU A 129 -16.40 11.92 4.20
CA LEU A 129 -16.83 11.46 5.51
C LEU A 129 -16.73 12.56 6.57
N ASN A 130 -17.83 12.81 7.28
CA ASN A 130 -17.87 13.73 8.42
C ASN A 130 -18.64 13.06 9.56
N HIS A 131 -17.93 12.28 10.37
CA HIS A 131 -18.51 11.55 11.51
C HIS A 131 -17.52 11.58 12.70
N PRO A 132 -18.00 11.76 13.94
CA PRO A 132 -17.12 11.86 15.11
C PRO A 132 -16.25 10.62 15.35
N GLY A 133 -16.65 9.44 14.90
CA GLY A 133 -15.87 8.19 14.97
C GLY A 133 -14.93 7.97 13.79
N ILE A 134 -14.79 8.91 12.86
CA ILE A 134 -13.92 8.81 11.68
C ILE A 134 -12.93 9.96 11.68
N ILE A 135 -11.66 9.70 11.38
CA ILE A 135 -10.66 10.76 11.23
C ILE A 135 -10.93 11.52 9.94
N ARG A 136 -11.19 12.82 10.09
CA ARG A 136 -11.49 13.69 8.94
C ARG A 136 -10.23 13.98 8.14
N THR A 137 -10.34 13.77 6.84
CA THR A 137 -9.37 14.25 5.84
C THR A 137 -9.81 15.63 5.36
N HIS A 138 -8.90 16.60 5.38
CA HIS A 138 -9.18 17.98 4.97
C HIS A 138 -8.83 18.22 3.51
N ARG A 139 -7.66 17.78 3.09
CA ARG A 139 -7.22 17.94 1.71
C ARG A 139 -6.08 17.00 1.33
N LEU A 140 -5.99 16.68 0.05
CA LEU A 140 -4.81 16.15 -0.62
C LEU A 140 -4.15 17.29 -1.38
N ALA A 141 -2.84 17.46 -1.25
CA ALA A 141 -2.08 18.46 -1.96
C ALA A 141 -0.70 17.96 -2.36
N SER A 142 -0.02 18.74 -3.21
CA SER A 142 1.36 18.47 -3.62
C SER A 142 2.17 19.75 -3.70
N THR A 143 3.45 19.67 -3.36
CA THR A 143 4.42 20.73 -3.53
C THR A 143 5.68 20.13 -4.14
N GLY A 144 6.02 20.53 -5.37
CA GLY A 144 7.02 19.82 -6.17
C GLY A 144 6.65 18.34 -6.34
N ALA A 145 7.56 17.46 -6.03
CA ALA A 145 7.35 16.00 -6.06
C ALA A 145 6.74 15.42 -4.77
N VAL A 146 6.46 16.26 -3.77
CA VAL A 146 5.95 15.81 -2.47
C VAL A 146 4.44 15.83 -2.49
N HIS A 147 3.81 14.64 -2.34
CA HIS A 147 2.37 14.50 -2.15
C HIS A 147 2.06 14.30 -0.67
N TYR A 148 1.05 14.98 -0.16
CA TYR A 148 0.69 14.89 1.25
C TYR A 148 -0.81 15.04 1.48
N LEU A 149 -1.28 14.38 2.54
CA LEU A 149 -2.66 14.38 3.00
C LEU A 149 -2.73 15.11 4.34
N VAL A 150 -3.65 16.07 4.47
CA VAL A 150 -3.89 16.81 5.71
C VAL A 150 -5.11 16.22 6.40
N MET A 151 -4.95 15.81 7.66
CA MET A 151 -5.99 15.14 8.45
C MET A 151 -6.06 15.72 9.86
N ASP A 152 -7.16 15.45 10.57
CA ASP A 152 -7.24 15.75 12.00
C ASP A 152 -6.14 15.02 12.78
N LEU A 153 -5.52 15.73 13.70
CA LEU A 153 -4.60 15.14 14.65
C LEU A 153 -5.37 14.53 15.83
N VAL A 154 -5.44 13.21 15.87
CA VAL A 154 -5.98 12.45 16.99
C VAL A 154 -4.85 11.98 17.88
N ARG A 155 -4.95 12.30 19.19
CA ARG A 155 -3.99 11.84 20.19
C ARG A 155 -4.44 10.49 20.73
N GLY A 156 -4.18 9.44 19.95
CA GLY A 156 -4.67 8.09 20.22
C GLY A 156 -3.56 7.04 20.16
N ILE A 157 -3.83 5.92 20.86
CA ILE A 157 -3.09 4.67 20.74
C ILE A 157 -3.88 3.73 19.83
N SER A 158 -3.23 3.01 18.94
CA SER A 158 -3.97 2.04 18.11
C SER A 158 -4.40 0.82 18.93
N LEU A 159 -5.51 0.18 18.53
CA LEU A 159 -5.96 -1.07 19.13
C LEU A 159 -4.88 -2.16 19.03
N HIS A 160 -4.09 -2.14 17.96
CA HIS A 160 -2.93 -3.02 17.82
C HIS A 160 -1.89 -2.79 18.93
N GLU A 161 -1.50 -1.54 19.15
CA GLU A 161 -0.50 -1.17 20.15
C GLU A 161 -0.99 -1.47 21.57
N ILE A 162 -2.25 -1.16 21.89
CA ILE A 162 -2.77 -1.40 23.24
C ILE A 162 -2.85 -2.89 23.56
N VAL A 163 -3.27 -3.72 22.59
CA VAL A 163 -3.28 -5.18 22.77
C VAL A 163 -1.86 -5.74 22.88
N ALA A 164 -0.91 -5.21 22.10
CA ALA A 164 0.49 -5.63 22.19
C ALA A 164 1.13 -5.25 23.54
N LEU A 165 0.77 -4.09 24.11
CA LEU A 165 1.32 -3.59 25.39
C LEU A 165 0.66 -4.20 26.63
N ARG A 166 -0.64 -4.45 26.58
CA ARG A 166 -1.44 -4.84 27.77
C ARG A 166 -2.08 -6.22 27.68
N GLY A 167 -1.93 -6.92 26.55
CA GLY A 167 -2.64 -8.17 26.29
C GLY A 167 -4.12 -7.96 25.96
N PRO A 168 -4.94 -9.01 26.09
CA PRO A 168 -6.36 -8.97 25.75
C PRO A 168 -7.14 -8.00 26.64
N LEU A 169 -8.08 -7.28 26.04
CA LEU A 169 -8.89 -6.30 26.73
C LEU A 169 -10.00 -6.96 27.56
N LYS A 170 -10.49 -6.27 28.60
CA LYS A 170 -11.72 -6.67 29.30
C LYS A 170 -12.89 -6.65 28.29
N PHE A 171 -13.76 -7.68 28.35
CA PHE A 171 -14.78 -7.86 27.32
C PHE A 171 -15.69 -6.63 27.15
N GLY A 172 -16.11 -5.99 28.24
CA GLY A 172 -16.95 -4.80 28.15
C GLY A 172 -16.28 -3.63 27.41
N ILE A 173 -14.96 -3.45 27.56
CA ILE A 173 -14.20 -2.44 26.84
C ILE A 173 -14.09 -2.82 25.34
N ALA A 174 -13.81 -4.08 25.04
CA ALA A 174 -13.74 -4.54 23.65
C ALA A 174 -15.10 -4.44 22.94
N CYS A 175 -16.22 -4.73 23.64
CA CYS A 175 -17.56 -4.52 23.10
C CYS A 175 -17.85 -3.02 22.85
N ASP A 176 -17.44 -2.12 23.74
CA ASP A 176 -17.61 -0.66 23.53
C ASP A 176 -16.80 -0.17 22.32
N ILE A 177 -15.56 -0.63 22.18
CA ILE A 177 -14.73 -0.33 21.00
C ILE A 177 -15.41 -0.84 19.73
N GLY A 178 -15.90 -2.08 19.72
CA GLY A 178 -16.62 -2.68 18.59
C GLY A 178 -17.89 -1.93 18.23
N MET A 179 -18.68 -1.54 19.22
CA MET A 179 -19.91 -0.76 19.03
C MET A 179 -19.62 0.59 18.39
N GLN A 180 -18.62 1.33 18.89
CA GLN A 180 -18.24 2.62 18.31
C GLN A 180 -17.70 2.48 16.89
N ALA A 181 -16.81 1.47 16.66
CA ALA A 181 -16.26 1.18 15.35
C ALA A 181 -17.36 0.81 14.35
N ALA A 182 -18.30 -0.06 14.73
CA ALA A 182 -19.43 -0.45 13.89
C ALA A 182 -20.34 0.74 13.56
N THR A 183 -20.57 1.64 14.52
CA THR A 183 -21.34 2.88 14.29
C THR A 183 -20.63 3.78 13.26
N ALA A 184 -19.32 3.94 13.37
CA ALA A 184 -18.52 4.73 12.42
C ALA A 184 -18.51 4.11 11.02
N LEU A 185 -18.35 2.78 10.93
CA LEU A 185 -18.41 2.04 9.66
C LEU A 185 -19.79 2.15 9.01
N HIS A 186 -20.86 2.07 9.80
CA HIS A 186 -22.23 2.26 9.28
C HIS A 186 -22.38 3.64 8.62
N ALA A 187 -21.87 4.70 9.24
CA ALA A 187 -21.89 6.04 8.66
C ALA A 187 -21.10 6.12 7.32
N ALA A 188 -19.99 5.39 7.20
CA ALA A 188 -19.25 5.29 5.95
C ALA A 188 -20.05 4.52 4.89
N HIS A 189 -20.67 3.40 5.26
CA HIS A 189 -21.52 2.60 4.38
C HIS A 189 -22.73 3.39 3.85
N GLN A 190 -23.36 4.21 4.70
CA GLN A 190 -24.44 5.13 4.28
C GLN A 190 -23.97 6.19 3.27
N ALA A 191 -22.68 6.52 3.26
CA ALA A 191 -22.07 7.40 2.26
C ALA A 191 -21.59 6.64 1.00
N GLY A 192 -21.91 5.35 0.87
CA GLY A 192 -21.47 4.48 -0.24
C GLY A 192 -19.97 4.17 -0.18
N ILE A 193 -19.37 4.13 1.01
CA ILE A 193 -17.92 3.89 1.18
C ILE A 193 -17.72 2.64 2.02
N ILE A 194 -17.07 1.62 1.44
CA ILE A 194 -16.67 0.38 2.09
C ILE A 194 -15.17 0.46 2.39
N HIS A 195 -14.75 0.16 3.62
CA HIS A 195 -13.37 0.38 4.08
C HIS A 195 -12.36 -0.65 3.53
N ARG A 196 -12.71 -1.95 3.51
CA ARG A 196 -11.95 -3.09 2.97
C ARG A 196 -10.60 -3.43 3.65
N ASP A 197 -10.13 -2.66 4.62
CA ASP A 197 -8.89 -2.94 5.38
C ASP A 197 -9.09 -2.71 6.89
N ILE A 198 -10.20 -3.23 7.43
CA ILE A 198 -10.47 -3.16 8.86
C ILE A 198 -9.53 -4.11 9.60
N LYS A 199 -8.75 -3.54 10.52
CA LYS A 199 -7.77 -4.23 11.35
C LYS A 199 -7.45 -3.42 12.61
N PRO A 200 -6.84 -4.02 13.65
CA PRO A 200 -6.56 -3.31 14.92
C PRO A 200 -5.68 -2.05 14.76
N ALA A 201 -4.82 -2.00 13.74
CA ALA A 201 -3.98 -0.82 13.48
C ALA A 201 -4.77 0.40 13.01
N ASN A 202 -5.96 0.18 12.42
CA ASN A 202 -6.81 1.22 11.84
C ASN A 202 -7.87 1.76 12.82
N PHE A 203 -7.76 1.43 14.11
CA PHE A 203 -8.57 2.02 15.18
C PHE A 203 -7.69 2.75 16.16
N LEU A 204 -7.85 4.07 16.29
CA LEU A 204 -7.22 4.86 17.34
C LEU A 204 -8.17 5.02 18.51
N LEU A 205 -7.63 4.84 19.72
CA LEU A 205 -8.32 4.93 21.00
C LEU A 205 -7.77 6.16 21.71
N GLU A 206 -8.63 7.12 21.99
CA GLU A 206 -8.29 8.29 22.80
C GLU A 206 -8.32 7.93 24.30
N ASN A 207 -7.75 8.79 25.16
CA ASN A 207 -7.65 8.53 26.60
C ASN A 207 -9.00 8.35 27.29
N ASP A 208 -10.06 8.97 26.78
CA ASP A 208 -11.44 8.85 27.30
C ASP A 208 -12.16 7.58 26.82
N GLY A 209 -11.52 6.77 25.99
CA GLY A 209 -12.09 5.58 25.37
C GLY A 209 -12.83 5.86 24.05
N THR A 210 -12.76 7.06 23.50
CA THR A 210 -13.32 7.37 22.17
C THR A 210 -12.53 6.64 21.09
N VAL A 211 -13.25 6.03 20.13
CA VAL A 211 -12.67 5.31 18.99
C VAL A 211 -12.75 6.17 17.75
N ARG A 212 -11.64 6.20 16.99
CA ARG A 212 -11.56 6.85 15.68
C ARG A 212 -11.08 5.84 14.65
N VAL A 213 -11.84 5.66 13.59
CA VAL A 213 -11.47 4.86 12.41
C VAL A 213 -10.59 5.70 11.49
N LEU A 214 -9.50 5.11 11.02
CA LEU A 214 -8.54 5.75 10.12
C LEU A 214 -8.27 4.90 8.88
N ASP A 215 -7.61 5.51 7.88
CA ASP A 215 -7.02 4.85 6.71
C ASP A 215 -8.02 4.15 5.76
N PHE A 216 -8.84 4.92 5.07
CA PHE A 216 -9.69 4.46 3.96
C PHE A 216 -8.90 4.17 2.67
N GLY A 217 -7.61 3.79 2.77
CA GLY A 217 -6.69 3.63 1.64
C GLY A 217 -7.00 2.48 0.68
N LEU A 218 -7.93 1.59 1.04
CA LEU A 218 -8.47 0.54 0.18
C LEU A 218 -9.97 0.70 -0.04
N ALA A 219 -10.55 1.83 0.40
CA ALA A 219 -11.97 2.07 0.29
C ALA A 219 -12.44 2.01 -1.17
N MET A 220 -13.59 1.40 -1.38
CA MET A 220 -14.35 1.47 -2.61
C MET A 220 -15.41 2.56 -2.47
N ILE A 221 -15.51 3.40 -3.48
CA ILE A 221 -16.61 4.34 -3.64
C ILE A 221 -17.55 3.75 -4.69
N GLU A 222 -18.78 3.45 -4.34
CA GLU A 222 -19.73 2.70 -5.18
C GLU A 222 -19.96 3.33 -6.58
N ASP A 223 -19.76 4.65 -6.72
CA ASP A 223 -20.00 5.39 -7.96
C ASP A 223 -18.76 5.57 -8.85
N SER A 224 -17.59 5.03 -8.49
CA SER A 224 -16.32 5.30 -9.21
C SER A 224 -15.73 4.05 -9.86
N ALA A 225 -16.36 3.56 -10.93
CA ALA A 225 -15.85 2.41 -11.70
C ALA A 225 -14.45 2.64 -12.33
N GLU A 226 -14.08 3.89 -12.61
CA GLU A 226 -12.78 4.24 -13.20
C GLU A 226 -11.62 4.14 -12.18
N ASP A 227 -11.87 4.49 -10.92
CA ASP A 227 -10.85 4.44 -9.85
C ASP A 227 -10.57 2.99 -9.43
N GLU A 228 -11.57 2.12 -9.46
CA GLU A 228 -11.45 0.69 -9.15
C GLU A 228 -10.63 -0.05 -10.22
N PHE A 229 -10.77 0.33 -11.48
CA PHE A 229 -9.97 -0.18 -12.60
C PHE A 229 -8.49 0.17 -12.40
N SER A 230 -8.18 1.38 -11.92
CA SER A 230 -6.82 1.83 -11.66
C SER A 230 -6.13 1.04 -10.54
N LEU A 231 -6.82 0.71 -9.44
CA LEU A 231 -6.26 -0.08 -8.35
C LEU A 231 -6.01 -1.54 -8.74
N SER A 232 -6.93 -2.16 -9.47
CA SER A 232 -6.79 -3.54 -9.92
C SER A 232 -5.68 -3.70 -10.97
N MET A 233 -5.44 -2.68 -11.80
CA MET A 233 -4.32 -2.64 -12.74
C MET A 233 -2.96 -2.57 -12.05
N VAL A 234 -2.88 -1.84 -10.93
CA VAL A 234 -1.61 -1.56 -10.26
C VAL A 234 -1.22 -2.66 -9.27
N PHE A 235 -2.20 -3.24 -8.57
CA PHE A 235 -1.94 -4.24 -7.53
C PHE A 235 -2.22 -5.68 -7.97
N GLY A 236 -2.69 -5.88 -9.20
CA GLY A 236 -3.15 -7.19 -9.69
C GLY A 236 -4.47 -7.59 -9.03
N HIS A 237 -4.99 -8.75 -9.43
CA HIS A 237 -6.19 -9.35 -8.82
C HIS A 237 -5.89 -10.06 -7.47
N ASP A 238 -4.65 -9.94 -6.96
CA ASP A 238 -4.23 -10.55 -5.71
C ASP A 238 -4.72 -9.73 -4.52
N CYS A 239 -5.33 -10.42 -3.57
CA CYS A 239 -5.93 -9.98 -2.31
C CYS A 239 -5.55 -8.57 -1.82
N LEU A 240 -6.43 -7.59 -2.03
CA LEU A 240 -6.36 -6.30 -1.37
C LEU A 240 -6.79 -6.47 0.10
N GLY A 241 -5.89 -6.23 1.05
CA GLY A 241 -6.15 -6.29 2.48
C GLY A 241 -5.11 -7.08 3.28
N THR A 242 -5.27 -7.09 4.59
CA THR A 242 -4.38 -7.80 5.51
C THR A 242 -4.88 -9.22 5.73
N PRO A 243 -4.14 -10.29 5.36
CA PRO A 243 -4.63 -11.67 5.35
C PRO A 243 -5.23 -12.17 6.67
N ASP A 244 -4.82 -11.60 7.81
CA ASP A 244 -5.32 -12.01 9.12
C ASP A 244 -6.76 -11.54 9.42
N TYR A 245 -7.29 -10.56 8.66
CA TYR A 245 -8.58 -9.91 8.91
C TYR A 245 -9.51 -9.88 7.70
N ILE A 246 -9.02 -10.27 6.53
CA ILE A 246 -9.74 -10.19 5.26
C ILE A 246 -10.98 -11.10 5.26
N SER A 247 -12.08 -10.64 4.71
CA SER A 247 -13.29 -11.47 4.58
C SER A 247 -13.13 -12.56 3.52
N PRO A 248 -13.85 -13.69 3.64
CA PRO A 248 -13.82 -14.79 2.67
C PRO A 248 -14.01 -14.33 1.23
N GLU A 249 -15.07 -13.56 0.96
CA GLU A 249 -15.42 -13.04 -0.35
C GLU A 249 -14.39 -12.05 -0.90
N GLN A 250 -13.87 -11.15 -0.06
CA GLN A 250 -12.83 -10.20 -0.44
C GLN A 250 -11.54 -10.92 -0.85
N SER A 251 -11.25 -12.05 -0.21
CA SER A 251 -10.09 -12.88 -0.54
C SER A 251 -10.20 -13.61 -1.88
N LEU A 252 -11.40 -13.67 -2.48
CA LEU A 252 -11.68 -14.26 -3.79
C LEU A 252 -11.76 -13.20 -4.88
N ASP A 253 -12.55 -12.16 -4.67
CA ASP A 253 -12.68 -11.02 -5.59
C ASP A 253 -12.97 -9.75 -4.77
N SER A 254 -11.96 -8.91 -4.61
CA SER A 254 -12.06 -7.68 -3.83
C SER A 254 -13.00 -6.63 -4.46
N ARG A 255 -13.38 -6.79 -5.74
CA ARG A 255 -14.26 -5.85 -6.44
C ARG A 255 -15.75 -6.08 -6.17
N ARG A 256 -16.13 -7.29 -5.77
CA ARG A 256 -17.53 -7.69 -5.57
C ARG A 256 -17.92 -7.80 -4.10
N VAL A 257 -17.29 -6.97 -3.26
CA VAL A 257 -17.58 -6.96 -1.82
C VAL A 257 -18.53 -5.83 -1.49
N ASP A 258 -19.42 -6.08 -0.53
CA ASP A 258 -20.30 -5.08 0.06
C ASP A 258 -19.92 -4.77 1.53
N ALA A 259 -20.72 -3.94 2.18
CA ALA A 259 -20.51 -3.49 3.56
C ALA A 259 -20.33 -4.63 4.58
N ARG A 260 -20.83 -5.84 4.28
CA ARG A 260 -20.72 -7.02 5.15
C ARG A 260 -19.30 -7.58 5.23
N ALA A 261 -18.43 -7.23 4.28
CA ALA A 261 -17.00 -7.53 4.37
C ALA A 261 -16.35 -6.80 5.55
N ASP A 262 -16.70 -5.53 5.78
CA ASP A 262 -16.21 -4.76 6.93
C ASP A 262 -16.75 -5.32 8.26
N VAL A 263 -17.98 -5.86 8.27
CA VAL A 263 -18.55 -6.53 9.45
C VAL A 263 -17.71 -7.76 9.83
N TYR A 264 -17.31 -8.59 8.85
CA TYR A 264 -16.44 -9.72 9.08
C TYR A 264 -15.07 -9.28 9.63
N SER A 265 -14.43 -8.32 8.98
CA SER A 265 -13.11 -7.82 9.36
C SER A 265 -13.12 -7.15 10.73
N LEU A 266 -14.24 -6.50 11.12
CA LEU A 266 -14.45 -6.00 12.47
C LEU A 266 -14.55 -7.14 13.48
N GLY A 267 -15.29 -8.23 13.16
CA GLY A 267 -15.34 -9.45 13.97
C GLY A 267 -13.94 -10.03 14.23
N ALA A 268 -13.13 -10.17 13.17
CA ALA A 268 -11.74 -10.65 13.27
C ALA A 268 -10.85 -9.69 14.09
N THR A 269 -11.08 -8.38 13.96
CA THR A 269 -10.39 -7.35 14.77
C THR A 269 -10.76 -7.45 16.25
N LEU A 270 -12.03 -7.62 16.57
CA LEU A 270 -12.51 -7.80 17.94
C LEU A 270 -12.03 -9.13 18.54
N TYR A 271 -11.94 -10.18 17.72
CA TYR A 271 -11.33 -11.44 18.15
C TYR A 271 -9.92 -11.20 18.73
N VAL A 272 -9.11 -10.38 18.05
CA VAL A 272 -7.79 -9.99 18.56
C VAL A 272 -7.91 -9.14 19.84
N ALA A 273 -8.86 -8.21 19.92
CA ALA A 273 -9.08 -7.41 21.12
C ALA A 273 -9.44 -8.27 22.34
N PHE A 274 -10.25 -9.33 22.14
CA PHE A 274 -10.64 -10.26 23.21
C PHE A 274 -9.55 -11.25 23.61
N THR A 275 -8.73 -11.72 22.65
CA THR A 275 -7.85 -12.88 22.86
C THR A 275 -6.36 -12.57 22.78
N ALA A 276 -5.98 -11.40 22.25
CA ALA A 276 -4.63 -11.03 21.81
C ALA A 276 -4.04 -12.03 20.77
N ARG A 277 -4.90 -12.74 20.04
CA ARG A 277 -4.54 -13.75 19.03
C ARG A 277 -5.30 -13.46 17.73
N VAL A 278 -4.67 -13.69 16.59
CA VAL A 278 -5.38 -13.70 15.31
C VAL A 278 -6.27 -14.94 15.21
N PRO A 279 -7.41 -14.88 14.49
CA PRO A 279 -8.32 -16.03 14.35
C PRO A 279 -7.63 -17.27 13.76
N PHE A 280 -6.72 -17.06 12.78
CA PHE A 280 -6.01 -18.12 12.06
C PHE A 280 -4.50 -17.84 12.03
N PRO A 281 -3.72 -18.36 13.01
CA PRO A 281 -2.29 -18.07 13.15
C PRO A 281 -1.42 -18.93 12.21
N ASP A 282 -1.78 -19.04 10.93
CA ASP A 282 -1.03 -19.78 9.94
C ASP A 282 0.25 -19.06 9.49
N LYS A 283 1.28 -19.82 9.06
CA LYS A 283 2.60 -19.27 8.74
C LYS A 283 2.66 -18.57 7.37
N SER A 284 1.81 -18.94 6.41
CA SER A 284 1.81 -18.37 5.07
C SER A 284 0.54 -17.59 4.78
N ASN A 285 0.63 -16.52 3.99
CA ASN A 285 -0.53 -15.74 3.58
C ASN A 285 -1.56 -16.62 2.85
N LYS A 286 -1.11 -17.58 2.00
CA LYS A 286 -1.99 -18.50 1.31
C LYS A 286 -2.81 -19.36 2.29
N ALA A 287 -2.17 -19.92 3.33
CA ALA A 287 -2.86 -20.72 4.34
C ALA A 287 -3.82 -19.87 5.19
N LYS A 288 -3.45 -18.62 5.50
CA LYS A 288 -4.35 -17.67 6.18
C LYS A 288 -5.60 -17.39 5.35
N LEU A 289 -5.43 -17.08 4.05
CA LEU A 289 -6.55 -16.83 3.14
C LEU A 289 -7.46 -18.04 2.99
N GLU A 290 -6.89 -19.23 2.88
CA GLU A 290 -7.63 -20.49 2.87
C GLU A 290 -8.44 -20.68 4.16
N ALA A 291 -7.83 -20.41 5.30
CA ALA A 291 -8.47 -20.50 6.61
C ALA A 291 -9.62 -19.49 6.76
N GLN A 292 -9.44 -18.26 6.29
CA GLN A 292 -10.51 -17.26 6.26
C GLN A 292 -11.74 -17.76 5.47
N ARG A 293 -11.51 -18.51 4.38
CA ARG A 293 -12.59 -19.05 3.54
C ARG A 293 -13.29 -20.25 4.12
N THR A 294 -12.57 -21.15 4.77
CA THR A 294 -13.03 -22.53 5.01
C THR A 294 -13.09 -22.95 6.47
N ARG A 295 -12.33 -22.28 7.37
CA ARG A 295 -12.24 -22.73 8.76
C ARG A 295 -12.99 -21.80 9.70
N GLU A 296 -13.69 -22.38 10.69
CA GLU A 296 -14.23 -21.62 11.81
C GLU A 296 -13.11 -21.26 12.79
N PRO A 297 -13.09 -20.02 13.31
CA PRO A 297 -12.14 -19.66 14.35
C PRO A 297 -12.53 -20.36 15.66
N LYS A 298 -11.53 -20.64 16.49
CA LYS A 298 -11.77 -21.10 17.85
C LYS A 298 -12.59 -20.05 18.60
N SER A 299 -13.61 -20.46 19.35
CA SER A 299 -14.46 -19.53 20.09
C SER A 299 -13.63 -18.67 21.06
N ILE A 300 -13.97 -17.37 21.17
CA ILE A 300 -13.31 -16.48 22.15
C ILE A 300 -13.57 -16.94 23.59
N CYS A 301 -14.72 -17.58 23.84
CA CYS A 301 -15.08 -18.15 25.16
C CYS A 301 -14.21 -19.36 25.53
N GLU A 302 -13.68 -20.10 24.55
CA GLU A 302 -12.72 -21.17 24.82
C GLU A 302 -11.32 -20.65 25.23
N TRP A 303 -10.95 -19.46 24.78
CA TRP A 303 -9.74 -18.78 25.22
C TRP A 303 -9.93 -18.06 26.56
N ARG A 304 -11.13 -17.52 26.78
CA ARG A 304 -11.47 -16.70 27.93
C ARG A 304 -12.88 -17.05 28.43
N PRO A 305 -12.99 -18.07 29.31
CA PRO A 305 -14.29 -18.55 29.83
C PRO A 305 -15.11 -17.50 30.58
N GLU A 306 -14.49 -16.43 31.02
CA GLU A 306 -15.18 -15.31 31.69
C GLU A 306 -15.99 -14.40 30.73
N ILE A 307 -15.83 -14.57 29.42
CA ILE A 307 -16.63 -13.85 28.42
C ILE A 307 -18.01 -14.52 28.30
N PRO A 308 -19.10 -13.75 28.40
CA PRO A 308 -20.46 -14.30 28.20
C PRO A 308 -20.61 -15.00 26.85
N ALA A 309 -21.33 -16.12 26.84
CA ALA A 309 -21.55 -16.90 25.62
C ALA A 309 -22.24 -16.07 24.51
N GLU A 310 -23.09 -15.14 24.89
CA GLU A 310 -23.79 -14.22 24.00
C GLU A 310 -22.81 -13.32 23.26
N VAL A 311 -21.74 -12.83 23.92
CA VAL A 311 -20.68 -12.06 23.26
C VAL A 311 -19.91 -12.94 22.26
N GLY A 312 -19.66 -14.20 22.66
CA GLY A 312 -19.08 -15.21 21.76
C GLY A 312 -19.91 -15.41 20.50
N ALA A 313 -21.22 -15.53 20.66
CA ALA A 313 -22.17 -15.68 19.54
C ALA A 313 -22.18 -14.46 18.61
N VAL A 314 -22.09 -13.22 19.16
CA VAL A 314 -21.98 -12.01 18.36
C VAL A 314 -20.75 -12.05 17.46
N ILE A 315 -19.57 -12.37 18.01
CA ILE A 315 -18.33 -12.43 17.24
C ILE A 315 -18.38 -13.55 16.20
N GLN A 316 -18.91 -14.72 16.55
CA GLN A 316 -19.09 -15.83 15.62
C GLN A 316 -20.01 -15.43 14.45
N LYS A 317 -21.14 -14.78 14.71
CA LYS A 317 -22.05 -14.28 13.67
C LYS A 317 -21.38 -13.22 12.78
N MET A 318 -20.62 -12.28 13.34
CA MET A 318 -19.84 -11.33 12.53
C MET A 318 -18.89 -12.04 11.58
N MET A 319 -18.26 -13.16 12.03
CA MET A 319 -17.27 -13.91 11.28
C MET A 319 -17.85 -15.10 10.50
N ALA A 320 -19.16 -15.20 10.32
CA ALA A 320 -19.77 -16.22 9.47
C ALA A 320 -19.21 -16.15 8.04
N LYS A 321 -19.04 -17.33 7.41
CA LYS A 321 -18.37 -17.41 6.08
C LYS A 321 -19.25 -16.84 4.98
N ASP A 322 -20.53 -17.20 4.99
CA ASP A 322 -21.51 -16.59 4.08
C ASP A 322 -21.89 -15.17 4.58
N PRO A 323 -21.75 -14.13 3.74
CA PRO A 323 -22.25 -12.79 4.09
C PRO A 323 -23.73 -12.75 4.48
N ALA A 324 -24.56 -13.67 3.98
CA ALA A 324 -25.99 -13.73 4.33
C ALA A 324 -26.24 -14.11 5.80
N ASP A 325 -25.33 -14.88 6.41
CA ASP A 325 -25.43 -15.30 7.81
C ASP A 325 -24.89 -14.29 8.81
N ARG A 326 -24.26 -13.20 8.32
CA ARG A 326 -23.73 -12.12 9.17
C ARG A 326 -24.83 -11.11 9.55
N TYR A 327 -24.44 -10.12 10.35
CA TYR A 327 -25.22 -8.90 10.46
C TYR A 327 -25.23 -8.20 9.09
N GLN A 328 -26.42 -7.82 8.62
CA GLN A 328 -26.55 -7.25 7.28
C GLN A 328 -26.08 -5.80 7.20
N THR A 329 -26.02 -5.13 8.34
CA THR A 329 -25.46 -3.78 8.46
C THR A 329 -24.49 -3.71 9.64
N ALA A 330 -23.54 -2.79 9.59
CA ALA A 330 -22.68 -2.52 10.74
C ALA A 330 -23.48 -1.95 11.93
N ALA A 331 -24.61 -1.29 11.69
CA ALA A 331 -25.50 -0.84 12.76
C ALA A 331 -26.09 -2.01 13.55
N GLU A 332 -26.52 -3.09 12.91
CA GLU A 332 -27.00 -4.30 13.60
C GLU A 332 -25.90 -4.91 14.49
N ALA A 333 -24.65 -4.94 14.02
CA ALA A 333 -23.52 -5.40 14.81
C ALA A 333 -23.26 -4.48 16.03
N ALA A 334 -23.40 -3.15 15.86
CA ALA A 334 -23.31 -2.20 16.96
C ALA A 334 -24.39 -2.44 18.03
N GLU A 335 -25.65 -2.65 17.61
CA GLU A 335 -26.77 -2.94 18.53
C GLU A 335 -26.55 -4.27 19.26
N ALA A 336 -26.02 -5.29 18.60
CA ALA A 336 -25.74 -6.58 19.23
C ALA A 336 -24.64 -6.50 20.30
N LEU A 337 -23.68 -5.58 20.14
CA LEU A 337 -22.61 -5.34 21.11
C LEU A 337 -23.02 -4.41 22.26
N ARG A 338 -24.02 -3.55 22.05
CA ARG A 338 -24.45 -2.50 22.98
C ARG A 338 -24.75 -2.98 24.41
N PRO A 339 -25.47 -4.11 24.63
CA PRO A 339 -25.80 -4.57 25.97
C PRO A 339 -24.57 -4.91 26.83
N PHE A 340 -23.44 -5.23 26.17
CA PHE A 340 -22.19 -5.65 26.81
C PHE A 340 -21.14 -4.54 26.85
N ALA A 341 -21.41 -3.42 26.18
CA ALA A 341 -20.47 -2.31 26.03
C ALA A 341 -20.29 -1.54 27.35
N VAL A 342 -19.04 -1.38 27.78
CA VAL A 342 -18.70 -0.59 28.95
C VAL A 342 -17.58 0.39 28.59
N ARG A 343 -17.93 1.67 28.42
CA ARG A 343 -16.96 2.73 28.19
C ARG A 343 -16.09 2.93 29.40
N LYS A 344 -14.79 2.87 29.22
CA LYS A 344 -13.80 3.20 30.24
C LYS A 344 -12.64 3.98 29.64
N PRO A 345 -12.03 4.89 30.42
CA PRO A 345 -10.79 5.53 30.02
C PRO A 345 -9.69 4.51 29.73
N ILE A 346 -8.86 4.83 28.74
CA ILE A 346 -7.69 4.05 28.32
C ILE A 346 -6.47 4.97 28.52
N PRO A 347 -5.95 5.09 29.74
CA PRO A 347 -4.90 6.05 30.05
C PRO A 347 -3.58 5.64 29.39
N PHE A 348 -2.94 6.57 28.69
CA PHE A 348 -1.60 6.47 28.13
C PHE A 348 -0.97 7.86 28.02
N ASP A 349 0.36 7.94 28.05
CA ASP A 349 1.07 9.18 27.72
C ASP A 349 1.33 9.24 26.20
N PHE A 350 0.71 10.20 25.55
CA PHE A 350 0.85 10.37 24.11
C PHE A 350 2.27 10.74 23.68
N ARG A 351 3.02 11.49 24.51
CA ARG A 351 4.41 11.86 24.19
C ARG A 351 5.32 10.64 24.26
N GLU A 352 5.16 9.84 25.31
CA GLU A 352 5.89 8.59 25.47
C GLU A 352 5.60 7.64 24.30
N LEU A 353 4.33 7.52 23.89
CA LEU A 353 3.91 6.71 22.74
C LEU A 353 4.57 7.16 21.44
N VAL A 354 4.60 8.47 21.15
CA VAL A 354 5.26 9.03 19.97
C VAL A 354 6.76 8.75 20.00
N THR A 355 7.40 8.91 21.16
CA THR A 355 8.83 8.59 21.34
C THR A 355 9.09 7.10 21.10
N LEU A 356 8.23 6.21 21.61
CA LEU A 356 8.33 4.76 21.40
C LEU A 356 8.18 4.39 19.92
N ARG A 357 7.21 4.98 19.23
CA ARG A 357 7.01 4.79 17.78
C ARG A 357 8.25 5.22 16.98
N ALA A 358 8.83 6.37 17.30
CA ALA A 358 10.04 6.86 16.66
C ALA A 358 11.23 5.91 16.89
N LYS A 359 11.40 5.39 18.12
CA LYS A 359 12.44 4.43 18.46
C LYS A 359 12.27 3.11 17.71
N GLN A 360 11.08 2.53 17.71
CA GLN A 360 10.79 1.28 16.97
C GLN A 360 11.02 1.42 15.47
N ALA A 361 10.73 2.58 14.89
CA ALA A 361 11.01 2.87 13.51
C ALA A 361 12.51 2.88 13.22
N LYS A 362 13.31 3.56 14.04
CA LYS A 362 14.79 3.56 13.94
C LYS A 362 15.37 2.14 14.06
N GLU A 363 14.85 1.32 14.96
CA GLU A 363 15.30 -0.07 15.17
C GLU A 363 14.94 -0.98 13.98
N LYS A 364 13.74 -0.86 13.41
CA LYS A 364 13.32 -1.61 12.21
C LYS A 364 14.19 -1.28 11.00
N THR A 365 14.58 -0.04 10.85
CA THR A 365 15.46 0.42 9.77
C THR A 365 16.86 -0.15 9.94
N ALA A 366 17.46 -0.02 11.14
CA ALA A 366 18.78 -0.57 11.43
C ALA A 366 18.84 -2.11 11.31
N ALA A 367 17.74 -2.82 11.62
CA ALA A 367 17.65 -4.27 11.43
C ALA A 367 17.59 -4.67 9.94
N ARG A 368 16.96 -3.87 9.09
CA ARG A 368 16.94 -4.08 7.63
C ARG A 368 18.32 -3.90 6.99
N GLU A 369 19.11 -2.95 7.47
CA GLU A 369 20.48 -2.71 7.01
C GLU A 369 21.46 -3.82 7.44
N LYS A 370 21.19 -4.50 8.55
CA LYS A 370 22.00 -5.59 9.11
C LYS A 370 21.63 -7.01 8.66
N GLY A 371 20.73 -7.18 7.67
CA GLY A 371 20.28 -8.48 7.18
C GLY A 371 21.42 -9.36 6.64
N PRO A 372 21.34 -10.70 6.76
CA PRO A 372 22.47 -11.61 6.50
C PRO A 372 22.84 -11.64 5.02
N GLY A 373 24.06 -11.17 4.72
CA GLY A 373 24.80 -11.56 3.54
C GLY A 373 24.61 -10.70 2.28
N SER A 374 25.00 -9.45 2.29
CA SER A 374 25.36 -8.73 1.07
C SER A 374 26.86 -8.86 0.80
N ARG A 375 27.25 -9.77 -0.13
CA ARG A 375 28.53 -9.70 -0.81
C ARG A 375 28.64 -8.37 -1.56
N PRO A 376 29.81 -7.72 -1.60
CA PRO A 376 29.99 -6.51 -2.38
C PRO A 376 29.82 -6.83 -3.87
N LYS A 377 28.73 -6.36 -4.47
CA LYS A 377 28.54 -6.31 -5.91
C LYS A 377 29.12 -5.01 -6.43
N ALA A 378 29.80 -5.13 -7.56
CA ALA A 378 30.40 -4.06 -8.33
C ALA A 378 29.46 -2.86 -8.50
N VAL A 379 30.07 -1.69 -8.47
CA VAL A 379 29.51 -0.35 -8.54
C VAL A 379 28.43 -0.24 -9.63
N ALA A 380 27.16 -0.27 -9.19
CA ALA A 380 26.03 0.29 -9.92
C ALA A 380 25.74 1.67 -9.29
N PRO A 381 25.19 2.64 -10.03
CA PRO A 381 24.90 3.96 -9.47
C PRO A 381 23.98 3.84 -8.25
N PRO A 382 24.08 4.72 -7.25
CA PRO A 382 23.46 4.55 -5.96
C PRO A 382 21.93 4.50 -6.08
N ARG A 383 21.35 3.33 -5.86
CA ARG A 383 19.94 3.20 -5.51
C ARG A 383 19.82 3.71 -4.08
N SER A 384 19.28 4.90 -3.92
CA SER A 384 18.94 5.46 -2.62
C SER A 384 17.84 4.63 -1.97
N SER A 385 18.22 3.70 -1.10
CA SER A 385 17.28 3.05 -0.20
C SER A 385 16.90 4.03 0.92
N ILE A 386 15.83 4.77 0.70
CA ILE A 386 15.27 5.68 1.70
C ILE A 386 14.47 4.82 2.69
N THR A 387 15.12 4.39 3.77
CA THR A 387 14.52 3.53 4.80
C THR A 387 14.47 4.16 6.18
N ASN A 388 14.86 5.44 6.31
CA ASN A 388 14.93 6.17 7.57
C ASN A 388 13.98 7.38 7.54
N ALA A 389 13.35 7.76 8.67
CA ALA A 389 12.62 9.04 8.78
C ALA A 389 13.48 10.22 8.31
N ALA A 390 14.78 10.07 8.47
CA ALA A 390 15.80 10.97 8.00
C ALA A 390 15.87 11.05 6.47
N ASP A 391 15.71 9.94 5.78
CA ASP A 391 15.82 9.83 4.31
C ASP A 391 14.56 10.34 3.62
N TRP A 392 13.41 10.28 4.28
CA TRP A 392 12.15 10.87 3.80
C TRP A 392 12.25 12.36 3.54
N VAL A 393 12.93 13.07 4.44
CA VAL A 393 13.13 14.51 4.32
C VAL A 393 14.34 14.83 3.44
N SER A 394 15.35 13.94 3.35
CA SER A 394 16.52 14.10 2.46
C SER A 394 16.21 13.87 0.99
N GLY A 395 15.22 13.01 0.66
CA GLY A 395 14.74 12.82 -0.72
C GLY A 395 14.13 14.09 -1.33
N MET A 396 13.76 15.06 -0.50
CA MET A 396 13.35 16.40 -0.96
C MET A 396 14.54 17.24 -1.47
N ASP A 397 15.78 16.82 -1.17
CA ASP A 397 16.99 17.57 -1.52
C ASP A 397 17.40 17.45 -3.00
N SER A 398 16.98 16.39 -3.69
CA SER A 398 17.46 16.09 -5.04
C SER A 398 16.68 16.73 -6.19
N GLN A 399 15.55 17.43 -5.93
CA GLN A 399 14.68 17.96 -7.00
C GLN A 399 14.43 19.46 -6.98
N ALA A 400 15.13 20.24 -6.17
CA ALA A 400 15.00 21.70 -6.17
C ALA A 400 16.09 22.38 -7.00
N VAL A 401 16.02 22.23 -8.33
CA VAL A 401 16.70 23.13 -9.29
C VAL A 401 15.61 23.76 -10.14
N GLY A 402 15.36 25.05 -9.91
CA GLY A 402 14.47 25.86 -10.75
C GLY A 402 13.43 26.64 -9.94
N ALA A 403 13.87 27.59 -9.12
CA ALA A 403 13.02 28.66 -8.64
C ALA A 403 13.48 29.97 -9.28
N ASP A 404 13.00 30.23 -10.50
CA ASP A 404 13.00 31.56 -11.07
C ASP A 404 11.57 31.93 -11.48
N SER A 405 11.14 33.04 -10.87
CA SER A 405 10.10 33.97 -11.28
C SER A 405 8.77 33.42 -11.81
N PHE A 406 7.75 33.45 -10.95
CA PHE A 406 6.40 33.80 -11.38
C PHE A 406 5.78 34.82 -10.42
N ALA A 407 5.62 36.01 -10.93
CA ALA A 407 4.87 37.11 -10.33
C ALA A 407 3.38 36.71 -10.20
N ALA A 408 2.78 37.06 -9.08
CA ALA A 408 1.37 36.88 -8.80
C ALA A 408 0.49 37.68 -9.77
N PRO A 409 -0.61 37.14 -10.29
CA PRO A 409 -1.65 37.94 -10.89
C PRO A 409 -2.58 38.50 -9.81
N SER A 410 -2.72 39.81 -9.83
CA SER A 410 -3.65 40.59 -9.05
C SER A 410 -5.11 40.21 -9.28
N THR A 411 -5.85 40.07 -8.20
CA THR A 411 -7.31 39.96 -8.13
C THR A 411 -8.02 41.20 -8.64
N PRO A 412 -9.09 41.11 -9.44
CA PRO A 412 -10.02 42.19 -9.63
C PRO A 412 -11.16 42.16 -8.61
N ALA A 413 -11.43 43.34 -8.07
CA ALA A 413 -12.45 43.62 -7.08
C ALA A 413 -13.88 43.29 -7.53
N ALA A 414 -14.66 42.79 -6.59
CA ALA A 414 -16.10 42.64 -6.69
C ALA A 414 -16.80 44.00 -6.84
N ARG A 415 -17.65 44.12 -7.84
CA ARG A 415 -18.69 45.17 -7.93
C ARG A 415 -20.02 44.51 -7.59
N GLU A 416 -20.60 45.01 -6.52
CA GLU A 416 -22.00 44.84 -6.15
C GLU A 416 -22.90 45.50 -7.20
N HIS A 417 -23.93 44.80 -7.65
CA HIS A 417 -25.13 45.39 -8.22
C HIS A 417 -26.36 44.75 -7.59
N HIS A 418 -27.03 45.57 -6.79
CA HIS A 418 -28.44 45.43 -6.42
C HIS A 418 -29.34 45.70 -7.64
N SER A 419 -30.39 44.92 -7.82
CA SER A 419 -31.74 45.33 -8.25
C SER A 419 -32.73 44.16 -8.08
N GLU A 420 -33.57 44.26 -7.19
CA GLU A 420 -35.01 44.41 -7.07
C GLU A 420 -35.90 43.70 -8.10
N VAL A 421 -36.64 42.75 -7.56
CA VAL A 421 -38.11 42.52 -7.58
C VAL A 421 -38.85 42.69 -8.91
N SER A 422 -39.48 41.65 -9.42
CA SER A 422 -40.94 41.71 -9.70
C SER A 422 -41.57 40.31 -9.84
N ARG A 423 -42.72 40.19 -9.16
CA ARG A 423 -43.68 39.06 -9.19
C ARG A 423 -44.55 39.13 -10.44
N ARG A 424 -45.08 37.99 -10.84
CA ARG A 424 -46.33 37.60 -11.53
C ARG A 424 -46.03 36.63 -12.65
N GLY A 425 -46.74 35.57 -12.88
CA GLY A 425 -48.05 35.14 -12.54
C GLY A 425 -48.31 33.78 -13.19
N ALA A 426 -49.32 33.13 -12.70
CA ALA A 426 -49.81 31.80 -12.99
C ALA A 426 -50.21 31.53 -14.46
N GLY A 427 -50.18 30.22 -14.82
CA GLY A 427 -50.85 29.72 -16.04
C GLY A 427 -50.80 28.19 -16.12
N HIS A 428 -51.87 27.59 -15.65
CA HIS A 428 -52.28 26.21 -15.94
C HIS A 428 -52.38 25.94 -17.44
N VAL A 429 -52.19 24.68 -17.89
CA VAL A 429 -53.15 23.84 -18.66
C VAL A 429 -52.46 22.51 -19.05
N THR A 430 -52.86 21.44 -18.48
CA THR A 430 -53.53 20.18 -18.87
C THR A 430 -53.11 19.44 -20.13
N ALA A 431 -52.76 18.18 -19.89
CA ALA A 431 -53.32 16.92 -20.45
C ALA A 431 -53.08 16.57 -21.93
N GLY A 432 -52.70 15.31 -22.12
CA GLY A 432 -53.14 14.61 -23.32
C GLY A 432 -52.24 13.46 -23.78
N VAL A 433 -52.49 12.26 -23.28
CA VAL A 433 -52.78 11.00 -23.99
C VAL A 433 -51.70 10.36 -24.87
N SER A 434 -51.26 9.16 -24.46
CA SER A 434 -50.83 8.04 -25.32
C SER A 434 -51.99 7.56 -26.19
N PRO A 435 -51.89 6.74 -27.22
CA PRO A 435 -51.20 5.43 -27.26
C PRO A 435 -50.68 4.99 -28.64
N GLY A 436 -50.06 3.81 -28.71
CA GLY A 436 -50.06 3.01 -29.95
C GLY A 436 -48.83 2.16 -30.25
N VAL A 437 -48.88 0.91 -29.81
CA VAL A 437 -48.16 -0.21 -30.42
C VAL A 437 -48.92 -0.66 -31.67
N PRO A 438 -48.29 -1.14 -32.76
CA PRO A 438 -48.36 -2.58 -32.95
C PRO A 438 -47.13 -3.29 -33.51
N SER A 439 -47.07 -4.51 -33.10
CA SER A 439 -46.45 -5.74 -33.54
C SER A 439 -46.40 -6.06 -35.04
N GLY A 440 -45.44 -6.91 -35.40
CA GLY A 440 -45.41 -7.79 -36.59
C GLY A 440 -44.12 -7.58 -37.40
N GLY A 441 -43.38 -8.55 -37.86
CA GLY A 441 -43.56 -9.95 -38.07
C GLY A 441 -42.30 -10.47 -38.78
N ALA A 442 -42.05 -11.72 -38.63
CA ALA A 442 -40.96 -12.50 -39.18
C ALA A 442 -40.86 -12.52 -40.71
N ALA A 443 -39.61 -12.66 -41.22
CA ALA A 443 -39.35 -13.54 -42.37
C ALA A 443 -37.86 -13.81 -42.57
N ALA A 444 -37.52 -15.05 -42.59
CA ALA A 444 -36.25 -15.62 -43.04
C ALA A 444 -36.08 -15.50 -44.54
N LEU A 445 -34.84 -15.43 -45.04
CA LEU A 445 -34.39 -16.02 -46.29
C LEU A 445 -32.83 -16.06 -46.37
N ARG A 446 -32.28 -17.22 -46.48
CA ARG A 446 -31.01 -17.58 -47.18
C ARG A 446 -31.37 -17.85 -48.66
N PRO A 447 -30.45 -18.16 -49.61
CA PRO A 447 -28.97 -18.08 -49.70
C PRO A 447 -28.49 -17.58 -51.10
N GLY A 448 -27.18 -17.63 -51.35
CA GLY A 448 -26.58 -17.60 -52.73
C GLY A 448 -25.23 -16.90 -52.71
N SER A 449 -24.16 -17.58 -52.73
CA SER A 449 -23.30 -18.23 -53.73
C SER A 449 -22.50 -17.29 -54.64
N ASP A 450 -21.17 -17.56 -54.65
CA ASP A 450 -20.15 -17.34 -55.69
C ASP A 450 -19.53 -15.95 -55.87
N VAL A 451 -18.21 -15.79 -55.94
CA VAL A 451 -17.20 -16.31 -56.87
C VAL A 451 -15.78 -15.90 -56.51
N ARG A 452 -14.88 -16.87 -56.35
CA ARG A 452 -13.51 -17.07 -56.90
C ARG A 452 -12.43 -15.98 -56.90
N ARG A 453 -11.31 -16.44 -56.32
CA ARG A 453 -9.90 -16.49 -56.86
C ARG A 453 -9.04 -15.25 -56.75
N ALA A 454 -8.01 -15.34 -55.95
CA ALA A 454 -6.57 -15.63 -56.17
C ALA A 454 -5.81 -15.13 -54.93
N ALA A 455 -4.76 -15.62 -54.40
CA ALA A 455 -3.64 -16.38 -54.86
C ALA A 455 -3.00 -17.13 -53.69
N ALA A 456 -2.50 -18.27 -53.97
CA ALA A 456 -1.76 -19.14 -53.06
C ALA A 456 -0.40 -18.55 -52.69
N ALA A 457 -0.06 -18.58 -51.37
CA ALA A 457 1.31 -18.68 -50.91
C ALA A 457 1.33 -19.39 -49.55
N GLY A 458 1.82 -20.63 -49.54
CA GLY A 458 2.50 -21.28 -48.44
C GLY A 458 1.73 -21.47 -47.12
N GLN A 459 0.72 -22.32 -47.07
CA GLN A 459 0.24 -22.89 -45.81
C GLN A 459 1.12 -24.09 -45.43
N SER A 460 2.07 -23.88 -44.53
CA SER A 460 2.64 -24.98 -43.74
C SER A 460 1.53 -25.66 -42.93
N PRO A 461 1.52 -27.00 -42.76
CA PRO A 461 0.49 -27.70 -42.02
C PRO A 461 0.39 -27.11 -40.61
N GLN A 462 -0.75 -26.56 -40.28
CA GLN A 462 -0.99 -26.00 -38.93
C GLN A 462 -1.12 -27.16 -37.93
N VAL A 463 -0.07 -27.42 -37.16
CA VAL A 463 -0.13 -28.29 -36.01
C VAL A 463 -1.16 -27.71 -35.03
N PRO A 464 -2.16 -28.47 -34.54
CA PRO A 464 -3.18 -27.96 -33.64
C PRO A 464 -2.57 -27.51 -32.30
N LEU A 465 -3.25 -26.58 -31.60
CA LEU A 465 -2.91 -26.22 -30.22
C LEU A 465 -3.08 -27.47 -29.35
N VAL A 466 -2.15 -27.67 -28.41
CA VAL A 466 -2.23 -28.73 -27.41
C VAL A 466 -3.33 -28.42 -26.38
N THR A 467 -3.88 -29.45 -25.75
CA THR A 467 -4.78 -29.28 -24.62
C THR A 467 -4.00 -28.87 -23.37
N ALA A 468 -4.67 -28.30 -22.35
CA ALA A 468 -4.02 -27.89 -21.10
C ALA A 468 -3.33 -29.07 -20.37
N ALA A 469 -3.78 -30.30 -20.56
CA ALA A 469 -3.18 -31.50 -20.00
C ALA A 469 -1.86 -31.92 -20.69
N GLU A 470 -1.67 -31.51 -21.94
CA GLU A 470 -0.51 -31.85 -22.78
C GLU A 470 0.57 -30.75 -22.75
N LEU A 471 0.37 -29.69 -21.96
CA LEU A 471 1.35 -28.61 -21.86
C LEU A 471 2.66 -29.10 -21.24
N PRO A 472 3.81 -28.75 -21.82
CA PRO A 472 5.11 -29.06 -21.24
C PRO A 472 5.26 -28.31 -19.91
N ARG A 473 5.49 -29.06 -18.82
CA ARG A 473 5.57 -28.51 -17.46
C ARG A 473 6.89 -27.77 -17.23
N GLY A 474 6.85 -26.77 -16.34
CA GLY A 474 8.04 -26.07 -15.87
C GLY A 474 8.52 -24.92 -16.76
N TRP A 475 7.80 -24.59 -17.83
CA TRP A 475 8.10 -23.41 -18.62
C TRP A 475 7.56 -22.13 -17.99
N VAL A 476 8.37 -21.08 -18.01
CA VAL A 476 8.11 -19.78 -17.41
C VAL A 476 8.52 -18.69 -18.38
N VAL A 477 7.74 -17.63 -18.47
CA VAL A 477 8.15 -16.39 -19.12
C VAL A 477 8.54 -15.36 -18.03
N ALA A 478 9.71 -14.78 -18.15
CA ALA A 478 10.19 -13.74 -17.27
C ALA A 478 10.21 -12.38 -17.98
N VAL A 479 9.70 -11.34 -17.33
CA VAL A 479 9.85 -9.95 -17.80
C VAL A 479 11.26 -9.50 -17.40
N VAL A 480 12.08 -9.21 -18.42
CA VAL A 480 13.49 -8.83 -18.20
C VAL A 480 13.57 -7.48 -17.49
N GLY A 481 14.36 -7.43 -16.42
CA GLY A 481 14.47 -6.23 -15.57
C GLY A 481 13.44 -6.15 -14.44
N SER A 482 12.54 -7.15 -14.34
CA SER A 482 11.60 -7.26 -13.23
C SER A 482 11.71 -8.62 -12.53
N ALA A 483 11.11 -8.73 -11.34
CA ALA A 483 10.98 -10.01 -10.62
C ALA A 483 9.82 -10.88 -11.14
N VAL A 484 9.08 -10.40 -12.13
CA VAL A 484 7.88 -11.06 -12.66
C VAL A 484 8.27 -12.30 -13.46
N ARG A 485 7.77 -13.46 -13.03
CA ARG A 485 7.89 -14.75 -13.70
C ARG A 485 6.51 -15.38 -13.79
N LEU A 486 6.04 -15.60 -14.99
CA LEU A 486 4.71 -16.14 -15.27
C LEU A 486 4.84 -17.58 -15.78
N PRO A 487 4.29 -18.58 -15.07
CA PRO A 487 4.28 -19.96 -15.55
C PRO A 487 3.34 -20.09 -16.76
N LEU A 488 3.80 -20.80 -17.80
CA LEU A 488 3.02 -21.05 -19.02
C LEU A 488 2.04 -22.20 -18.79
N GLN A 489 0.85 -21.88 -18.28
CA GLN A 489 -0.18 -22.85 -17.87
C GLN A 489 -1.37 -22.94 -18.85
N LYS A 490 -1.39 -22.12 -19.90
CA LYS A 490 -2.42 -22.12 -20.94
C LYS A 490 -1.78 -22.41 -22.29
N PRO A 491 -2.47 -23.11 -23.19
CA PRO A 491 -1.93 -23.44 -24.51
C PRO A 491 -1.76 -22.20 -25.43
N ARG A 492 -2.38 -21.09 -25.06
CA ARG A 492 -2.26 -19.80 -25.75
C ARG A 492 -2.34 -18.67 -24.75
N LEU A 493 -1.37 -17.76 -24.80
CA LEU A 493 -1.29 -16.58 -23.94
C LEU A 493 -1.08 -15.33 -24.81
N SER A 494 -1.85 -14.29 -24.56
CA SER A 494 -1.68 -12.98 -25.19
C SER A 494 -0.55 -12.19 -24.55
N VAL A 495 0.21 -11.45 -25.37
CA VAL A 495 1.30 -10.58 -24.95
C VAL A 495 1.02 -9.17 -25.47
N GLY A 496 1.01 -8.16 -24.61
CA GLY A 496 0.74 -6.78 -25.01
C GLY A 496 0.58 -5.84 -23.83
N THR A 497 0.08 -4.62 -24.11
CA THR A 497 -0.20 -3.61 -23.09
C THR A 497 -1.66 -3.61 -22.63
N ALA A 498 -2.54 -4.39 -23.26
CA ALA A 498 -3.92 -4.49 -22.83
C ALA A 498 -3.98 -5.11 -21.42
N ALA A 499 -4.83 -4.58 -20.58
CA ALA A 499 -5.08 -5.12 -19.24
C ALA A 499 -5.60 -6.57 -19.26
N THR A 500 -6.15 -7.00 -20.40
CA THR A 500 -6.64 -8.36 -20.64
C THR A 500 -5.56 -9.29 -21.20
N ALA A 501 -4.34 -8.80 -21.47
CA ALA A 501 -3.24 -9.62 -21.94
C ALA A 501 -2.74 -10.55 -20.82
N ASP A 502 -2.53 -11.84 -21.13
CA ASP A 502 -2.01 -12.81 -20.17
C ASP A 502 -0.58 -12.45 -19.71
N VAL A 503 0.20 -11.84 -20.60
CA VAL A 503 1.52 -11.27 -20.34
C VAL A 503 1.44 -9.78 -20.60
N CYS A 504 1.21 -8.99 -19.55
CA CYS A 504 1.08 -7.55 -19.65
C CYS A 504 2.46 -6.88 -19.60
N LEU A 505 2.74 -6.03 -20.61
CA LEU A 505 3.98 -5.26 -20.74
C LEU A 505 3.66 -3.78 -20.63
N SER A 506 4.51 -3.03 -19.96
CA SER A 506 4.41 -1.56 -19.90
C SER A 506 5.47 -0.94 -20.81
N GLY A 507 5.09 0.04 -21.62
CA GLY A 507 6.03 0.80 -22.44
C GLY A 507 5.41 1.40 -23.71
N ALA A 508 6.00 2.49 -24.19
CA ALA A 508 5.63 3.08 -25.48
C ALA A 508 6.12 2.17 -26.61
N GLY A 509 5.33 2.05 -27.68
CA GLY A 509 5.69 1.23 -28.85
C GLY A 509 5.28 -0.24 -28.73
N ILE A 510 4.28 -0.56 -27.91
CA ILE A 510 3.65 -1.88 -27.79
C ILE A 510 2.14 -1.71 -27.94
N ASP A 511 1.49 -2.54 -28.74
CA ASP A 511 0.02 -2.53 -28.88
C ASP A 511 -0.67 -3.25 -27.70
N GLY A 512 -1.98 -3.02 -27.58
CA GLY A 512 -2.82 -3.70 -26.60
C GLY A 512 -2.66 -5.22 -26.64
N VAL A 513 -2.66 -5.83 -27.83
CA VAL A 513 -2.21 -7.20 -28.10
C VAL A 513 -1.12 -7.12 -29.14
N GLN A 514 0.11 -7.36 -28.73
CA GLN A 514 1.29 -7.35 -29.59
C GLN A 514 1.48 -8.69 -30.31
N GLY A 515 1.10 -9.77 -29.65
CA GLY A 515 1.20 -11.12 -30.18
C GLY A 515 0.77 -12.20 -29.19
N TRP A 516 1.04 -13.44 -29.55
CA TRP A 516 0.62 -14.63 -28.79
C TRP A 516 1.78 -15.59 -28.57
N LEU A 517 1.87 -16.12 -27.37
CA LEU A 517 2.65 -17.32 -27.06
C LEU A 517 1.72 -18.53 -27.19
N GLU A 518 2.01 -19.44 -28.13
CA GLU A 518 1.19 -20.60 -28.45
C GLU A 518 2.00 -21.89 -28.28
N CYS A 519 1.45 -22.88 -27.61
CA CYS A 519 2.04 -24.22 -27.54
C CYS A 519 1.41 -25.12 -28.61
N ARG A 520 2.23 -25.60 -29.54
CA ARG A 520 1.81 -26.49 -30.61
C ARG A 520 2.75 -27.71 -30.67
N GLY A 521 2.21 -28.91 -30.59
CA GLY A 521 3.02 -30.14 -30.59
C GLY A 521 4.08 -30.18 -29.51
N GLY A 522 3.80 -29.60 -28.32
CA GLY A 522 4.74 -29.54 -27.19
C GLY A 522 5.84 -28.48 -27.31
N GLN A 523 5.80 -27.64 -28.32
CA GLN A 523 6.76 -26.58 -28.55
C GLN A 523 6.11 -25.20 -28.46
N TRP A 524 6.81 -24.24 -27.85
CA TRP A 524 6.33 -22.85 -27.75
C TRP A 524 6.71 -22.05 -28.99
N LEU A 525 5.73 -21.30 -29.52
CA LEU A 525 5.89 -20.39 -30.65
C LEU A 525 5.44 -18.99 -30.19
N TYR A 526 6.10 -17.96 -30.69
CA TYR A 526 5.59 -16.60 -30.68
C TYR A 526 4.97 -16.28 -32.03
N ARG A 527 3.72 -15.76 -32.00
CA ARG A 527 3.04 -15.24 -33.18
C ARG A 527 2.79 -13.75 -33.00
N HIS A 528 3.35 -12.95 -33.87
CA HIS A 528 3.17 -11.51 -33.90
C HIS A 528 1.80 -11.16 -34.52
N GLU A 529 1.08 -10.17 -33.93
CA GLU A 529 -0.25 -9.74 -34.40
C GLU A 529 -0.35 -8.23 -34.61
N SER A 530 0.51 -7.43 -34.00
CA SER A 530 0.50 -5.98 -34.16
C SER A 530 0.80 -5.56 -35.61
N GLN A 531 0.04 -4.58 -36.12
CA GLN A 531 0.31 -3.93 -37.38
C GLN A 531 1.15 -2.64 -37.25
N ARG A 532 1.33 -2.16 -36.03
CA ARG A 532 2.00 -0.88 -35.75
C ARG A 532 3.43 -1.03 -35.28
N PHE A 533 3.72 -2.05 -34.50
CA PHE A 533 5.01 -2.22 -33.85
C PHE A 533 5.55 -3.62 -34.11
N SER A 534 6.83 -3.73 -34.35
CA SER A 534 7.51 -5.01 -34.57
C SER A 534 7.93 -5.65 -33.24
N THR A 535 8.04 -6.99 -33.23
CA THR A 535 8.67 -7.75 -32.15
C THR A 535 9.92 -8.42 -32.70
N LEU A 536 11.01 -8.33 -31.94
CA LEU A 536 12.24 -9.02 -32.27
C LEU A 536 12.39 -10.25 -31.38
N VAL A 537 12.83 -11.37 -31.95
CA VAL A 537 13.24 -12.56 -31.22
C VAL A 537 14.71 -12.75 -31.47
N GLN A 538 15.53 -12.62 -30.43
CA GLN A 538 17.01 -12.60 -30.53
C GLN A 538 17.52 -11.57 -31.56
N GLY A 539 16.94 -10.36 -31.56
CA GLY A 539 17.31 -9.28 -32.46
C GLY A 539 16.80 -9.40 -33.91
N GLN A 540 16.03 -10.44 -34.24
CA GLN A 540 15.46 -10.66 -35.59
C GLN A 540 13.95 -10.43 -35.58
N PRO A 541 13.38 -9.71 -36.56
CA PRO A 541 11.93 -9.54 -36.67
C PRO A 541 11.20 -10.87 -36.75
N ALA A 542 10.13 -11.03 -35.97
CA ALA A 542 9.37 -12.26 -35.91
C ALA A 542 7.90 -12.04 -36.26
N SER A 543 7.42 -12.72 -37.34
CA SER A 543 5.99 -12.85 -37.61
C SER A 543 5.41 -14.10 -36.92
N VAL A 544 6.05 -15.24 -37.09
CA VAL A 544 5.83 -16.49 -36.38
C VAL A 544 7.18 -17.13 -36.14
N ARG A 545 7.52 -17.43 -34.89
CA ARG A 545 8.83 -18.02 -34.55
C ARG A 545 8.71 -19.04 -33.45
N GLN A 546 9.34 -20.21 -33.65
CA GLN A 546 9.50 -21.22 -32.61
C GLN A 546 10.50 -20.73 -31.59
N LEU A 547 10.16 -20.90 -30.31
CA LEU A 547 10.95 -20.44 -29.18
C LEU A 547 11.66 -21.59 -28.49
N GLN A 548 12.88 -21.32 -28.04
CA GLN A 548 13.70 -22.21 -27.21
C GLN A 548 13.91 -21.63 -25.81
N ALA A 549 14.32 -22.46 -24.87
CA ALA A 549 14.70 -21.98 -23.55
C ALA A 549 15.88 -21.02 -23.63
N GLY A 550 15.73 -19.83 -23.06
CA GLY A 550 16.71 -18.75 -23.13
C GLY A 550 16.39 -17.67 -24.15
N ASP A 551 15.44 -17.91 -25.09
CA ASP A 551 15.09 -16.92 -26.09
C ASP A 551 14.51 -15.65 -25.46
N ARG A 552 14.90 -14.52 -26.05
CA ARG A 552 14.46 -13.19 -25.64
C ARG A 552 13.61 -12.55 -26.74
N LEU A 553 12.41 -12.12 -26.34
CA LEU A 553 11.50 -11.33 -27.17
C LEU A 553 11.65 -9.86 -26.76
N GLU A 554 11.90 -9.00 -27.73
CA GLU A 554 12.08 -7.57 -27.51
C GLU A 554 10.94 -6.79 -28.18
N PHE A 555 10.35 -5.86 -27.44
CA PHE A 555 9.18 -5.08 -27.83
C PHE A 555 9.47 -3.59 -27.70
N GLY A 556 9.10 -2.80 -28.71
CA GLY A 556 9.13 -1.34 -28.66
C GLY A 556 10.38 -0.74 -28.00
N ASN A 557 10.21 0.20 -27.08
CA ASN A 557 11.30 0.93 -26.43
C ASN A 557 11.93 0.19 -25.23
N GLY A 558 12.25 -1.11 -25.38
CA GLY A 558 13.11 -1.83 -24.44
C GLY A 558 12.41 -2.81 -23.48
N ALA A 559 11.09 -2.96 -23.55
CA ALA A 559 10.44 -4.06 -22.85
C ALA A 559 10.88 -5.39 -23.46
N SER A 560 11.22 -6.37 -22.65
CA SER A 560 11.60 -7.68 -23.16
C SER A 560 11.17 -8.82 -22.25
N LEU A 561 10.87 -9.96 -22.87
CA LEU A 561 10.52 -11.21 -22.22
C LEU A 561 11.61 -12.25 -22.47
N GLN A 562 11.86 -13.11 -21.51
CA GLN A 562 12.74 -14.26 -21.66
C GLN A 562 11.98 -15.53 -21.36
N LEU A 563 12.06 -16.51 -22.27
CA LEU A 563 11.49 -17.83 -22.07
C LEU A 563 12.46 -18.71 -21.29
N ILE A 564 12.00 -19.27 -20.16
CA ILE A 564 12.78 -20.14 -19.29
C ILE A 564 12.18 -21.54 -19.34
N GLY A 565 12.99 -22.51 -19.79
CA GLY A 565 12.59 -23.93 -19.83
C GLY A 565 12.83 -24.67 -18.52
N PRO A 566 12.30 -25.89 -18.38
CA PRO A 566 12.40 -26.70 -17.15
C PRO A 566 13.83 -27.08 -16.74
N ASP A 567 14.78 -27.10 -17.67
CA ASP A 567 16.17 -27.54 -17.43
C ASP A 567 17.15 -26.44 -17.00
N HIS A 568 16.70 -25.19 -16.88
CA HIS A 568 17.52 -24.11 -16.29
C HIS A 568 17.48 -24.11 -14.75
N ARG A 569 17.72 -25.25 -14.13
CA ARG A 569 18.29 -25.29 -12.78
C ARG A 569 19.75 -24.85 -12.93
N THR A 570 20.00 -23.63 -12.49
CA THR A 570 21.33 -23.01 -12.46
C THR A 570 22.42 -24.01 -12.14
N ALA A 571 23.46 -24.08 -12.95
CA ALA A 571 24.68 -24.87 -12.76
C ALA A 571 25.40 -24.58 -11.40
N ALA A 572 24.95 -23.58 -10.65
CA ALA A 572 25.40 -23.25 -9.29
C ALA A 572 25.02 -24.28 -8.21
N GLY A 573 24.02 -25.13 -8.45
CA GLY A 573 23.57 -26.13 -7.46
C GLY A 573 24.31 -27.47 -7.51
N ARG A 574 25.02 -27.80 -8.59
CA ARG A 574 25.74 -29.09 -8.71
C ARG A 574 27.18 -29.05 -8.19
N LEU A 575 27.81 -27.87 -8.12
CA LEU A 575 29.16 -27.73 -7.54
C LEU A 575 29.17 -27.77 -6.01
N SER A 576 28.07 -27.42 -5.37
CA SER A 576 27.97 -27.33 -3.90
C SER A 576 27.98 -28.70 -3.20
N TRP A 577 27.40 -29.72 -3.80
CA TRP A 577 27.30 -31.04 -3.12
C TRP A 577 28.62 -31.81 -3.10
N TRP A 578 29.40 -31.71 -4.17
CA TRP A 578 30.75 -32.30 -4.24
C TRP A 578 31.75 -31.58 -3.33
N LEU A 579 31.63 -30.27 -3.16
CA LEU A 579 32.44 -29.50 -2.21
C LEU A 579 32.14 -29.85 -0.75
N TRP A 580 30.88 -30.09 -0.42
CA TRP A 580 30.50 -30.57 0.92
C TRP A 580 30.98 -31.98 1.19
N LEU A 581 30.98 -32.87 0.20
CA LEU A 581 31.51 -34.21 0.30
C LEU A 581 33.04 -34.23 0.48
N LEU A 582 33.75 -33.35 -0.23
CA LEU A 582 35.22 -33.19 -0.08
C LEU A 582 35.59 -32.60 1.27
N LEU A 583 34.83 -31.63 1.79
CA LEU A 583 35.03 -31.07 3.13
C LEU A 583 34.75 -32.10 4.23
N LEU A 584 33.75 -32.93 4.07
CA LEU A 584 33.43 -34.00 5.00
C LEU A 584 34.51 -35.09 5.01
N LEU A 585 35.01 -35.50 3.86
CA LEU A 585 36.14 -36.43 3.72
C LEU A 585 37.42 -35.84 4.33
N GLY A 586 37.72 -34.57 4.11
CA GLY A 586 38.87 -33.86 4.69
C GLY A 586 38.79 -33.81 6.22
N PHE A 587 37.60 -33.57 6.76
CA PHE A 587 37.38 -33.55 8.21
C PHE A 587 37.53 -34.94 8.85
N LEU A 588 37.03 -36.01 8.18
CA LEU A 588 37.18 -37.38 8.64
C LEU A 588 38.62 -37.87 8.58
N LEU A 589 39.38 -37.49 7.54
CA LEU A 589 40.81 -37.78 7.44
C LEU A 589 41.62 -37.02 8.50
N GLY A 590 41.32 -35.77 8.76
CA GLY A 590 41.96 -34.95 9.82
C GLY A 590 41.68 -35.52 11.22
N ALA A 591 40.48 -35.99 11.48
CA ALA A 591 40.10 -36.63 12.75
C ALA A 591 40.81 -37.99 12.94
N ALA A 592 41.00 -38.79 11.87
CA ALA A 592 41.71 -40.05 11.91
C ALA A 592 43.22 -39.85 12.18
N VAL A 593 43.86 -38.83 11.55
CA VAL A 593 45.25 -38.48 11.81
C VAL A 593 45.45 -37.97 13.23
N TRP A 594 44.49 -37.19 13.76
CA TRP A 594 44.55 -36.69 15.14
C TRP A 594 44.37 -37.79 16.18
N LEU A 595 43.57 -38.84 15.92
CA LEU A 595 43.38 -40.02 16.78
C LEU A 595 44.64 -40.92 16.81
N VAL A 596 45.41 -41.00 15.71
CA VAL A 596 46.62 -41.80 15.61
C VAL A 596 47.84 -41.10 16.25
N GLN A 597 47.81 -39.75 16.38
CA GLN A 597 48.90 -38.98 16.96
C GLN A 597 48.75 -38.68 18.46
N ARG A 598 47.80 -39.24 19.18
CA ARG A 598 47.73 -39.08 20.66
C ARG A 598 48.80 -39.96 21.31
N PRO A 599 49.81 -39.38 21.99
CA PRO A 599 50.69 -40.14 22.87
C PRO A 599 49.86 -40.65 24.06
N GLY A 600 50.06 -41.95 24.38
CA GLY A 600 49.35 -42.61 25.46
C GLY A 600 49.48 -41.86 26.79
N LEU A 601 48.34 -41.75 27.49
CA LEU A 601 48.30 -41.35 28.89
C LEU A 601 48.86 -42.52 29.74
N PRO A 602 49.76 -42.27 30.70
CA PRO A 602 50.23 -43.28 31.63
C PRO A 602 49.08 -43.63 32.60
N GLY A 603 48.90 -44.89 32.83
CA GLY A 603 47.97 -45.41 33.82
C GLY A 603 48.41 -45.09 35.25
N ASN A 604 47.44 -44.69 36.07
CA ASN A 604 47.22 -45.10 37.46
C ASN A 604 45.76 -44.92 37.77
#